data_60bc3767d94442e763585b71ae17dc60
#
_entry.id   60bc3767d94442e763585b71ae17dc60
#
_cell.length_a   1.000
_cell.length_b   1.000
_cell.length_c   1.000
_cell.angle_alpha   90.00
_cell.angle_beta   90.00
_cell.angle_gamma   90.00
#
_symmetry.space_group_name_H-M   'P 1'
#
loop_
_entity.id
_entity.type
_entity.pdbx_description
1 polymer ?
#
loop_
_entity_poly.entity_id
_entity_poly.type
_entity_poly.pdbx_seq_one_letter_code
_entity_poly.pdbx_strand_id
1 'polypeptide(L)'
;MLTYWKILSVVTGVSSEVSSPKAQSGTLPNIPWRRAGVRHNPNEIYLDIVEEIDAVVDVVGNVISFDVAGSVEIQSKLSGIPDLLLSFKDPSIIDDCSFHPCVRYARYESSDIVSFVPPDGSFTLMRYRVKPTVLNMGFTPPIICMPSFNYGSENKNDNAEPKGSVDVKLTARSISTLFNMESRKTNVAIEDVSLTIPFPKIVKTANLKVNVGQVLYDEASKVAKWIIGNLDEKMRPELSGEMKLDGGK
;
A
#
# COMPACT_ATOMS: atom_id res chain seq x y z
N MET A 1 -5.51 13.34 20.07
CA MET A 1 -6.25 13.32 18.81
C MET A 1 -5.50 12.37 17.90
N LEU A 2 -6.06 11.21 17.62
CA LEU A 2 -5.41 10.19 16.80
C LEU A 2 -5.57 10.58 15.33
N THR A 3 -4.47 10.73 14.62
CA THR A 3 -4.46 11.01 13.18
C THR A 3 -4.33 9.68 12.46
N TYR A 4 -5.35 9.30 11.70
CA TYR A 4 -5.38 8.06 10.93
C TYR A 4 -4.89 8.32 9.51
N TRP A 5 -4.01 7.46 9.02
CA TRP A 5 -3.53 7.47 7.64
C TRP A 5 -3.89 6.15 6.97
N LYS A 6 -4.55 6.23 5.83
CA LYS A 6 -4.77 5.08 4.96
C LYS A 6 -3.89 5.22 3.72
N ILE A 7 -2.95 4.29 3.55
CA ILE A 7 -2.10 4.20 2.36
C ILE A 7 -2.68 3.11 1.48
N LEU A 8 -3.21 3.50 0.32
CA LEU A 8 -3.80 2.59 -0.65
C LEU A 8 -2.77 2.19 -1.69
N SER A 9 -2.57 0.88 -1.80
CA SER A 9 -2.00 0.15 -2.93
C SER A 9 -0.57 0.50 -3.36
N VAL A 10 0.35 -0.41 -3.06
CA VAL A 10 1.67 -0.48 -3.73
C VAL A 10 1.66 -1.68 -4.66
N VAL A 11 1.75 -1.44 -5.96
CA VAL A 11 1.92 -2.51 -6.96
C VAL A 11 3.40 -2.76 -7.16
N THR A 12 3.88 -3.94 -6.75
CA THR A 12 5.25 -4.37 -7.01
C THR A 12 5.25 -5.41 -8.12
N GLY A 13 5.77 -5.05 -9.30
CA GLY A 13 5.93 -5.99 -10.41
C GLY A 13 7.11 -6.94 -10.16
N VAL A 14 6.86 -8.24 -10.21
CA VAL A 14 7.90 -9.29 -10.12
C VAL A 14 7.96 -10.07 -11.41
N SER A 15 9.07 -9.97 -12.12
CA SER A 15 9.39 -10.90 -13.22
C SER A 15 10.22 -12.07 -12.65
N SER A 16 9.60 -13.24 -12.52
CA SER A 16 10.30 -14.48 -12.19
C SER A 16 10.52 -15.31 -13.46
N GLU A 17 11.75 -15.81 -13.66
CA GLU A 17 12.02 -16.79 -14.71
C GLU A 17 11.37 -18.13 -14.34
N VAL A 18 10.44 -18.57 -15.16
CA VAL A 18 9.75 -19.86 -15.00
C VAL A 18 10.52 -20.91 -15.79
N SER A 19 11.21 -21.82 -15.10
CA SER A 19 11.77 -23.04 -15.71
C SER A 19 10.62 -24.01 -15.97
N SER A 20 10.35 -24.29 -17.25
CA SER A 20 9.31 -25.24 -17.67
C SER A 20 9.76 -26.69 -17.47
N PRO A 21 9.08 -27.53 -16.68
CA PRO A 21 9.28 -28.97 -16.70
C PRO A 21 8.71 -29.57 -18.00
N LYS A 22 9.41 -30.56 -18.55
CA LYS A 22 8.98 -31.32 -19.74
C LYS A 22 7.63 -31.98 -19.51
N ALA A 23 6.70 -31.76 -20.42
CA ALA A 23 5.39 -32.40 -20.45
C ALA A 23 5.54 -33.94 -20.49
N GLN A 24 5.04 -34.63 -19.46
CA GLN A 24 4.83 -36.08 -19.52
C GLN A 24 3.54 -36.36 -20.30
N SER A 25 3.68 -37.15 -21.38
CA SER A 25 2.59 -37.68 -22.17
C SER A 25 1.85 -38.76 -21.36
N GLY A 26 0.75 -38.38 -20.73
CA GLY A 26 -0.19 -39.26 -20.05
C GLY A 26 -1.59 -38.72 -20.19
N THR A 27 -2.61 -39.57 -20.05
CA THR A 27 -4.03 -39.23 -20.14
C THR A 27 -4.33 -37.89 -19.48
N LEU A 28 -4.78 -36.88 -20.28
CA LEU A 28 -5.00 -35.52 -19.79
C LEU A 28 -5.98 -35.54 -18.62
N PRO A 29 -5.57 -35.17 -17.41
CA PRO A 29 -6.48 -35.09 -16.28
C PRO A 29 -7.56 -34.04 -16.61
N ASN A 30 -8.80 -34.40 -16.35
CA ASN A 30 -9.92 -33.46 -16.49
C ASN A 30 -9.78 -32.41 -15.37
N ILE A 31 -9.23 -31.24 -15.71
CA ILE A 31 -9.04 -30.12 -14.79
C ILE A 31 -10.21 -29.17 -14.97
N PRO A 32 -11.11 -29.03 -13.98
CA PRO A 32 -12.37 -28.29 -14.14
C PRO A 32 -12.19 -26.82 -14.53
N TRP A 33 -11.09 -26.18 -14.08
CA TRP A 33 -10.81 -24.75 -14.30
C TRP A 33 -9.97 -24.49 -15.55
N ARG A 34 -9.52 -25.54 -16.29
CA ARG A 34 -8.70 -25.36 -17.49
C ARG A 34 -9.15 -26.30 -18.60
N ARG A 35 -9.48 -25.72 -19.74
CA ARG A 35 -9.90 -26.50 -20.93
C ARG A 35 -8.71 -27.27 -21.51
N ALA A 36 -8.98 -28.48 -22.00
CA ALA A 36 -7.98 -29.22 -22.77
C ALA A 36 -7.66 -28.52 -24.09
N GLY A 37 -6.40 -28.62 -24.52
CA GLY A 37 -5.98 -28.11 -25.83
C GLY A 37 -5.77 -26.58 -25.90
N VAL A 38 -5.72 -25.88 -24.77
CA VAL A 38 -5.37 -24.45 -24.73
C VAL A 38 -4.01 -24.24 -25.40
N ARG A 39 -3.92 -23.28 -26.31
CA ARG A 39 -2.71 -22.89 -27.02
C ARG A 39 -2.57 -21.38 -27.07
N HIS A 40 -1.36 -20.89 -26.77
CA HIS A 40 -0.98 -19.49 -26.86
C HIS A 40 0.34 -19.36 -27.61
N ASN A 41 0.52 -18.26 -28.29
CA ASN A 41 1.78 -17.86 -28.91
C ASN A 41 1.89 -16.32 -28.85
N PRO A 42 2.81 -15.76 -28.04
CA PRO A 42 3.75 -16.42 -27.14
C PRO A 42 3.11 -17.01 -25.89
N ASN A 43 3.81 -17.96 -25.23
CA ASN A 43 3.45 -18.43 -23.89
C ASN A 43 3.97 -17.44 -22.86
N GLU A 44 3.06 -16.81 -22.13
CA GLU A 44 3.35 -15.74 -21.16
C GLU A 44 2.57 -15.95 -19.88
N ILE A 45 3.19 -15.60 -18.77
CA ILE A 45 2.53 -15.49 -17.48
C ILE A 45 3.02 -14.24 -16.77
N TYR A 46 2.10 -13.48 -16.22
CA TYR A 46 2.37 -12.29 -15.41
C TYR A 46 1.83 -12.53 -14.01
N LEU A 47 2.62 -12.15 -13.02
CA LEU A 47 2.26 -12.20 -11.61
C LEU A 47 2.43 -10.81 -11.02
N ASP A 48 1.35 -10.30 -10.46
CA ASP A 48 1.34 -9.05 -9.71
C ASP A 48 1.06 -9.36 -8.25
N ILE A 49 1.92 -8.85 -7.36
CA ILE A 49 1.66 -8.87 -5.93
C ILE A 49 1.13 -7.49 -5.55
N VAL A 50 -0.11 -7.45 -5.09
CA VAL A 50 -0.79 -6.23 -4.67
C VAL A 50 -0.95 -6.27 -3.16
N GLU A 51 -0.44 -5.27 -2.47
CA GLU A 51 -0.55 -5.15 -1.01
C GLU A 51 -1.21 -3.83 -0.64
N GLU A 52 -2.22 -3.90 0.20
CA GLU A 52 -2.88 -2.76 0.83
C GLU A 52 -2.37 -2.64 2.26
N ILE A 53 -1.85 -1.46 2.60
CA ILE A 53 -1.26 -1.18 3.90
C ILE A 53 -2.15 -0.17 4.62
N ASP A 54 -2.69 -0.58 5.76
CA ASP A 54 -3.35 0.31 6.71
C ASP A 54 -2.46 0.50 7.94
N ALA A 55 -2.07 1.74 8.23
CA ALA A 55 -1.23 2.05 9.36
C ALA A 55 -1.76 3.25 10.15
N VAL A 56 -1.68 3.15 11.48
CA VAL A 56 -1.94 4.26 12.41
C VAL A 56 -0.63 4.64 13.05
N VAL A 57 -0.29 5.91 12.94
CA VAL A 57 0.97 6.46 13.43
C VAL A 57 0.66 7.56 14.46
N ASP A 58 1.39 7.58 15.57
CA ASP A 58 1.27 8.62 16.58
C ASP A 58 1.92 9.95 16.15
N VAL A 59 1.79 10.97 16.98
CA VAL A 59 2.35 12.32 16.73
C VAL A 59 3.88 12.35 16.70
N VAL A 60 4.53 11.31 17.24
CA VAL A 60 5.99 11.18 17.30
C VAL A 60 6.54 10.33 16.15
N GLY A 61 5.65 9.69 15.39
CA GLY A 61 6.00 8.87 14.25
C GLY A 61 6.07 7.36 14.54
N ASN A 62 5.67 6.91 15.73
CA ASN A 62 5.62 5.48 16.03
C ASN A 62 4.36 4.85 15.43
N VAL A 63 4.51 3.67 14.86
CA VAL A 63 3.38 2.90 14.34
C VAL A 63 2.63 2.26 15.50
N ILE A 64 1.36 2.64 15.70
CA ILE A 64 0.48 2.12 16.76
C ILE A 64 -0.23 0.85 16.30
N SER A 65 -0.70 0.85 15.07
CA SER A 65 -1.31 -0.32 14.45
C SER A 65 -0.92 -0.41 12.98
N PHE A 66 -0.93 -1.62 12.49
CA PHE A 66 -0.49 -1.95 11.15
C PHE A 66 -1.24 -3.19 10.66
N ASP A 67 -1.81 -3.11 9.48
CA ASP A 67 -2.43 -4.24 8.80
C ASP A 67 -1.99 -4.22 7.34
N VAL A 68 -1.64 -5.37 6.80
CA VAL A 68 -1.31 -5.55 5.40
C VAL A 68 -2.11 -6.71 4.84
N ALA A 69 -2.96 -6.40 3.89
CA ALA A 69 -3.68 -7.38 3.09
C ALA A 69 -3.04 -7.50 1.72
N GLY A 70 -2.63 -8.72 1.36
CA GLY A 70 -1.99 -9.01 0.09
C GLY A 70 -2.81 -9.90 -0.82
N SER A 71 -2.63 -9.75 -2.13
CA SER A 71 -3.13 -10.68 -3.14
C SER A 71 -2.07 -10.96 -4.20
N VAL A 72 -2.10 -12.18 -4.73
CA VAL A 72 -1.31 -12.56 -5.91
C VAL A 72 -2.26 -12.69 -7.08
N GLU A 73 -2.16 -11.74 -8.00
CA GLU A 73 -2.95 -11.68 -9.22
C GLU A 73 -2.15 -12.29 -10.37
N ILE A 74 -2.78 -13.17 -11.14
CA ILE A 74 -2.12 -13.84 -12.26
C ILE A 74 -2.87 -13.58 -13.55
N GLN A 75 -2.11 -13.27 -14.60
CA GLN A 75 -2.57 -13.34 -15.97
C GLN A 75 -1.80 -14.44 -16.71
N SER A 76 -2.48 -15.54 -17.01
CA SER A 76 -1.91 -16.73 -17.65
C SER A 76 -2.34 -16.85 -19.11
N LYS A 77 -1.34 -16.91 -20.01
CA LYS A 77 -1.48 -17.24 -21.42
C LYS A 77 -0.49 -18.37 -21.75
N LEU A 78 -0.66 -19.49 -21.09
CA LEU A 78 0.23 -20.65 -21.24
C LEU A 78 -0.48 -21.77 -22.01
N SER A 79 0.26 -22.48 -22.84
CA SER A 79 -0.26 -23.63 -23.58
C SER A 79 -0.21 -24.91 -22.76
N GLY A 80 -1.12 -25.86 -23.05
CA GLY A 80 -1.15 -27.17 -22.43
C GLY A 80 -1.57 -27.14 -20.96
N ILE A 81 -0.96 -27.95 -20.13
CA ILE A 81 -1.21 -28.08 -18.68
C ILE A 81 0.09 -27.75 -17.95
N PRO A 82 0.42 -26.46 -17.78
CA PRO A 82 1.64 -26.05 -17.08
C PRO A 82 1.51 -26.32 -15.59
N ASP A 83 2.52 -26.88 -14.97
CA ASP A 83 2.61 -27.07 -13.53
C ASP A 83 3.57 -26.03 -12.96
N LEU A 84 3.05 -25.13 -12.12
CA LEU A 84 3.77 -23.97 -11.62
C LEU A 84 4.00 -24.06 -10.12
N LEU A 85 5.11 -23.46 -9.68
CA LEU A 85 5.48 -23.34 -8.29
C LEU A 85 5.77 -21.87 -7.97
N LEU A 86 5.21 -21.39 -6.88
CA LEU A 86 5.50 -20.08 -6.30
C LEU A 86 5.95 -20.29 -4.86
N SER A 87 7.08 -19.69 -4.50
CA SER A 87 7.57 -19.67 -3.12
C SER A 87 7.89 -18.26 -2.68
N PHE A 88 7.63 -17.97 -1.42
CA PHE A 88 8.01 -16.72 -0.79
C PHE A 88 9.39 -16.88 -0.13
N LYS A 89 10.17 -15.81 -0.10
CA LYS A 89 11.50 -15.83 0.54
C LYS A 89 11.39 -16.08 2.05
N ASP A 90 10.41 -15.46 2.66
CA ASP A 90 10.07 -15.65 4.08
C ASP A 90 8.56 -15.92 4.22
N PRO A 91 8.13 -17.19 4.11
CA PRO A 91 6.72 -17.53 4.26
C PRO A 91 6.22 -17.36 5.70
N SER A 92 7.13 -17.27 6.68
CA SER A 92 6.77 -17.17 8.11
C SER A 92 6.01 -15.87 8.45
N ILE A 93 6.18 -14.83 7.64
CA ILE A 93 5.48 -13.55 7.83
C ILE A 93 4.04 -13.56 7.31
N ILE A 94 3.69 -14.56 6.50
CA ILE A 94 2.37 -14.68 5.89
C ILE A 94 1.42 -15.35 6.89
N ASP A 95 0.22 -14.80 6.98
CA ASP A 95 -0.87 -15.29 7.82
C ASP A 95 -2.19 -15.27 7.07
N ASP A 96 -3.20 -15.99 7.56
CA ASP A 96 -4.58 -15.99 7.06
C ASP A 96 -4.68 -16.09 5.53
N CYS A 97 -4.17 -17.21 4.98
CA CYS A 97 -4.17 -17.43 3.53
C CYS A 97 -5.46 -18.04 3.01
N SER A 98 -5.93 -17.52 1.89
CA SER A 98 -6.97 -18.13 1.06
C SER A 98 -6.45 -18.34 -0.37
N PHE A 99 -6.80 -19.49 -0.98
CA PHE A 99 -6.28 -19.89 -2.27
C PHE A 99 -7.36 -20.14 -3.30
N HIS A 100 -7.02 -19.87 -4.56
CA HIS A 100 -7.82 -20.33 -5.68
C HIS A 100 -7.88 -21.87 -5.70
N PRO A 101 -9.00 -22.51 -6.09
CA PRO A 101 -9.13 -23.97 -6.15
C PRO A 101 -8.09 -24.70 -7.02
N CYS A 102 -7.36 -24.00 -7.88
CA CYS A 102 -6.28 -24.58 -8.67
C CYS A 102 -5.03 -24.91 -7.85
N VAL A 103 -4.91 -24.41 -6.61
CA VAL A 103 -3.77 -24.64 -5.73
C VAL A 103 -3.88 -25.99 -5.04
N ARG A 104 -2.75 -26.72 -4.99
CA ARG A 104 -2.64 -27.97 -4.23
C ARG A 104 -2.35 -27.65 -2.76
N TYR A 105 -3.42 -27.43 -1.98
CA TYR A 105 -3.34 -26.97 -0.60
C TYR A 105 -2.46 -27.86 0.29
N ALA A 106 -2.54 -29.20 0.17
CA ALA A 106 -1.73 -30.13 0.97
C ALA A 106 -0.22 -29.92 0.78
N ARG A 107 0.21 -29.45 -0.40
CA ARG A 107 1.60 -29.14 -0.65
C ARG A 107 2.01 -27.82 0.03
N TYR A 108 1.15 -26.81 -0.01
CA TYR A 108 1.39 -25.57 0.72
C TYR A 108 1.50 -25.81 2.23
N GLU A 109 0.58 -26.58 2.80
CA GLU A 109 0.58 -26.92 4.22
C GLU A 109 1.85 -27.66 4.68
N SER A 110 2.45 -28.48 3.82
CA SER A 110 3.65 -29.27 4.16
C SER A 110 4.98 -28.56 3.87
N SER A 111 5.02 -27.60 2.96
CA SER A 111 6.28 -27.05 2.45
C SER A 111 6.29 -25.55 2.17
N ASP A 112 5.20 -24.84 2.47
CA ASP A 112 5.02 -23.42 2.18
C ASP A 112 5.20 -23.07 0.68
N ILE A 113 5.04 -24.05 -0.20
CA ILE A 113 5.16 -23.90 -1.65
C ILE A 113 3.77 -23.91 -2.28
N VAL A 114 3.38 -22.83 -2.94
CA VAL A 114 2.14 -22.74 -3.71
C VAL A 114 2.34 -23.43 -5.04
N SER A 115 1.77 -24.65 -5.19
CA SER A 115 1.84 -25.46 -6.41
C SER A 115 0.49 -25.49 -7.09
N PHE A 116 0.41 -25.16 -8.39
CA PHE A 116 -0.86 -25.02 -9.09
C PHE A 116 -0.75 -25.23 -10.60
N VAL A 117 -1.87 -25.61 -11.20
CA VAL A 117 -2.08 -25.52 -12.65
C VAL A 117 -3.01 -24.31 -12.91
N PRO A 118 -2.52 -23.24 -13.55
CA PRO A 118 -3.30 -22.02 -13.65
C PRO A 118 -4.53 -22.19 -14.55
N PRO A 119 -5.66 -21.56 -14.22
CA PRO A 119 -6.67 -21.23 -15.20
C PRO A 119 -6.09 -20.46 -16.38
N ASP A 120 -6.81 -20.41 -17.51
CA ASP A 120 -6.47 -19.54 -18.61
C ASP A 120 -7.06 -18.16 -18.40
N GLY A 121 -6.26 -17.10 -18.66
CA GLY A 121 -6.66 -15.71 -18.40
C GLY A 121 -6.28 -15.17 -17.04
N SER A 122 -7.06 -14.19 -16.54
CA SER A 122 -6.77 -13.47 -15.30
C SER A 122 -7.53 -14.07 -14.12
N PHE A 123 -6.85 -14.26 -13.01
CA PHE A 123 -7.45 -14.76 -11.76
C PHE A 123 -6.59 -14.39 -10.54
N THR A 124 -7.20 -14.36 -9.36
CA THR A 124 -6.49 -14.23 -8.08
C THR A 124 -6.05 -15.61 -7.62
N LEU A 125 -4.73 -15.84 -7.50
CA LEU A 125 -4.16 -17.11 -7.04
C LEU A 125 -4.35 -17.31 -5.54
N MET A 126 -4.05 -16.26 -4.77
CA MET A 126 -4.18 -16.28 -3.31
C MET A 126 -4.40 -14.87 -2.76
N ARG A 127 -5.00 -14.84 -1.58
CA ARG A 127 -5.01 -13.67 -0.70
C ARG A 127 -4.39 -14.05 0.63
N TYR A 128 -3.74 -13.07 1.28
CA TYR A 128 -3.07 -13.31 2.55
C TYR A 128 -3.05 -12.04 3.40
N ARG A 129 -2.75 -12.21 4.67
CA ARG A 129 -2.39 -11.11 5.58
C ARG A 129 -0.95 -11.28 6.03
N VAL A 130 -0.31 -10.17 6.36
CA VAL A 130 1.03 -10.17 6.94
C VAL A 130 0.91 -10.11 8.46
N LYS A 131 1.67 -10.94 9.16
CA LYS A 131 1.65 -10.99 10.63
C LYS A 131 2.06 -9.65 11.25
N PRO A 132 1.36 -9.17 12.27
CA PRO A 132 1.72 -7.92 12.97
C PRO A 132 3.13 -7.93 13.56
N THR A 133 3.72 -9.09 13.79
CA THR A 133 5.10 -9.23 14.29
C THR A 133 6.15 -8.63 13.38
N VAL A 134 5.82 -8.38 12.11
CA VAL A 134 6.70 -7.67 11.14
C VAL A 134 7.01 -6.24 11.60
N LEU A 135 6.15 -5.61 12.39
CA LEU A 135 6.45 -4.31 13.01
C LEU A 135 7.72 -4.36 13.88
N ASN A 136 7.94 -5.47 14.58
CA ASN A 136 9.12 -5.68 15.41
C ASN A 136 10.41 -5.85 14.58
N MET A 137 10.28 -6.08 13.27
CA MET A 137 11.38 -6.18 12.31
C MET A 137 11.79 -4.82 11.72
N GLY A 138 11.23 -3.71 12.24
CA GLY A 138 11.58 -2.35 11.82
C GLY A 138 10.83 -1.87 10.58
N PHE A 139 9.64 -2.40 10.31
CA PHE A 139 8.78 -1.87 9.26
C PHE A 139 8.46 -0.39 9.52
N THR A 140 8.60 0.41 8.47
CA THR A 140 8.20 1.82 8.48
C THR A 140 7.32 2.11 7.27
N PRO A 141 6.22 2.86 7.44
CA PRO A 141 5.40 3.28 6.31
C PRO A 141 6.22 4.00 5.23
N PRO A 142 5.84 3.83 3.94
CA PRO A 142 6.57 4.44 2.83
C PRO A 142 6.47 5.97 2.81
N ILE A 143 5.46 6.53 3.47
CA ILE A 143 5.27 7.97 3.63
C ILE A 143 5.31 8.28 5.12
N ILE A 144 6.16 9.25 5.47
CA ILE A 144 6.19 9.84 6.81
C ILE A 144 5.55 11.20 6.74
N CYS A 145 4.58 11.43 7.63
CA CYS A 145 3.93 12.71 7.81
C CYS A 145 4.32 13.29 9.17
N MET A 146 4.75 14.54 9.16
CA MET A 146 5.12 15.30 10.35
C MET A 146 4.20 16.52 10.46
N PRO A 147 3.05 16.40 11.13
CA PRO A 147 2.14 17.52 11.36
C PRO A 147 2.54 18.32 12.59
N SER A 148 2.42 19.63 12.50
CA SER A 148 2.57 20.57 13.62
C SER A 148 1.39 21.54 13.60
N PHE A 149 0.63 21.59 14.68
CA PHE A 149 -0.50 22.49 14.84
C PHE A 149 -0.28 23.35 16.08
N ASN A 150 -0.38 24.66 15.90
CA ASN A 150 -0.36 25.61 16.99
C ASN A 150 -1.70 26.36 17.00
N TYR A 151 -2.50 26.18 18.04
CA TYR A 151 -3.79 26.83 18.19
C TYR A 151 -3.74 28.17 18.95
N GLY A 152 -2.52 28.74 19.08
CA GLY A 152 -2.31 29.99 19.81
C GLY A 152 -2.52 29.85 21.34
N SER A 153 -1.76 30.56 22.11
CA SER A 153 -2.14 30.78 23.50
C SER A 153 -3.05 32.02 23.57
N GLU A 154 -4.09 31.97 24.39
CA GLU A 154 -4.88 33.13 24.73
C GLU A 154 -3.97 34.21 25.35
N ASN A 155 -3.45 35.11 24.54
CA ASN A 155 -2.90 36.34 25.05
C ASN A 155 -4.08 37.23 25.48
N LYS A 156 -4.40 37.23 26.77
CA LYS A 156 -5.52 37.93 27.37
C LYS A 156 -5.47 39.44 27.21
N ASN A 157 -4.47 40.00 26.52
CA ASN A 157 -4.24 41.45 26.45
C ASN A 157 -4.43 42.09 25.06
N ASP A 158 -4.76 41.33 24.04
CA ASP A 158 -5.01 41.89 22.70
C ASP A 158 -6.44 41.63 22.26
N ASN A 159 -7.14 42.69 21.84
CA ASN A 159 -8.43 42.60 21.14
C ASN A 159 -8.30 41.96 19.73
N ALA A 160 -7.24 41.25 19.44
CA ALA A 160 -7.04 40.61 18.17
C ALA A 160 -7.72 39.25 18.13
N GLU A 161 -8.31 38.90 16.99
CA GLU A 161 -8.86 37.57 16.76
C GLU A 161 -7.76 36.50 16.99
N PRO A 162 -8.06 35.43 17.77
CA PRO A 162 -7.10 34.40 18.07
C PRO A 162 -6.68 33.69 16.77
N LYS A 163 -5.37 33.58 16.56
CA LYS A 163 -4.77 32.96 15.39
C LYS A 163 -4.02 31.70 15.79
N GLY A 164 -4.05 30.74 14.89
CA GLY A 164 -3.23 29.53 14.96
C GLY A 164 -2.39 29.36 13.68
N SER A 165 -1.48 28.42 13.71
CA SER A 165 -0.69 28.02 12.55
C SER A 165 -0.71 26.50 12.36
N VAL A 166 -0.55 26.08 11.14
CA VAL A 166 -0.40 24.68 10.74
C VAL A 166 0.81 24.54 9.85
N ASP A 167 1.59 23.50 10.08
CA ASP A 167 2.71 23.09 9.25
C ASP A 167 2.68 21.56 9.13
N VAL A 168 2.71 21.03 7.90
CA VAL A 168 2.69 19.60 7.61
C VAL A 168 3.75 19.28 6.60
N LYS A 169 4.70 18.42 6.96
CA LYS A 169 5.78 17.98 6.09
C LYS A 169 5.62 16.51 5.75
N LEU A 170 5.84 16.18 4.48
CA LEU A 170 5.84 14.81 4.01
C LEU A 170 7.22 14.40 3.51
N THR A 171 7.56 13.15 3.72
CA THR A 171 8.79 12.55 3.20
C THR A 171 8.47 11.15 2.71
N ALA A 172 8.84 10.84 1.46
CA ALA A 172 8.86 9.48 0.98
C ALA A 172 10.11 8.76 1.52
N ARG A 173 9.93 7.50 1.89
CA ARG A 173 11.04 6.58 2.14
C ARG A 173 11.06 5.51 1.06
N SER A 174 12.26 5.08 0.71
CA SER A 174 12.41 3.87 -0.09
C SER A 174 11.72 2.73 0.63
N ILE A 175 10.80 2.09 -0.06
CA ILE A 175 10.22 0.83 0.40
C ILE A 175 11.34 -0.19 0.31
N SER A 176 12.13 -0.33 1.38
CA SER A 176 12.92 -1.52 1.59
C SER A 176 11.89 -2.62 1.85
N THR A 177 11.52 -3.24 0.78
CA THR A 177 10.46 -4.23 0.67
C THR A 177 10.52 -5.20 1.84
N LEU A 178 9.37 -5.42 2.49
CA LEU A 178 9.10 -6.56 3.37
C LEU A 178 9.58 -7.89 2.73
N PHE A 179 9.64 -7.90 1.45
CA PHE A 179 10.18 -8.93 0.59
C PHE A 179 11.52 -8.46 0.04
N ASN A 180 12.59 -8.59 0.76
CA ASN A 180 13.98 -8.34 0.35
C ASN A 180 14.25 -8.81 -1.11
N MET A 181 13.49 -8.25 -2.02
CA MET A 181 13.76 -8.37 -3.44
C MET A 181 14.94 -7.45 -3.68
N GLU A 182 16.06 -8.02 -4.02
CA GLU A 182 17.16 -7.33 -4.67
C GLU A 182 16.66 -6.81 -6.03
N SER A 183 15.64 -5.98 -6.00
CA SER A 183 15.22 -5.21 -7.16
C SER A 183 16.28 -4.17 -7.38
N ARG A 184 16.85 -4.20 -8.56
CA ARG A 184 17.58 -3.08 -9.15
C ARG A 184 17.00 -1.78 -8.59
N LYS A 185 17.87 -0.85 -8.18
CA LYS A 185 17.55 0.51 -7.73
C LYS A 185 16.58 1.20 -8.72
N THR A 186 15.34 0.86 -8.65
CA THR A 186 14.28 1.59 -9.32
C THR A 186 13.88 2.70 -8.35
N ASN A 187 14.03 3.94 -8.77
CA ASN A 187 13.37 5.06 -8.10
C ASN A 187 11.86 4.83 -8.22
N VAL A 188 11.29 4.12 -7.24
CA VAL A 188 9.86 3.89 -7.20
C VAL A 188 9.23 5.20 -6.72
N ALA A 189 8.59 5.91 -7.62
CA ALA A 189 7.74 7.03 -7.25
C ALA A 189 6.46 6.48 -6.60
N ILE A 190 6.03 7.12 -5.53
CA ILE A 190 4.73 6.86 -4.93
C ILE A 190 3.73 7.73 -5.70
N GLU A 191 2.72 7.12 -6.28
CA GLU A 191 1.74 7.79 -7.14
C GLU A 191 0.46 8.13 -6.38
N ASP A 192 -0.28 9.11 -6.88
CA ASP A 192 -1.60 9.52 -6.38
C ASP A 192 -1.66 9.87 -4.89
N VAL A 193 -0.58 10.45 -4.37
CA VAL A 193 -0.51 10.83 -2.96
C VAL A 193 -1.48 11.97 -2.67
N SER A 194 -2.36 11.76 -1.71
CA SER A 194 -3.25 12.80 -1.20
C SER A 194 -3.36 12.74 0.32
N LEU A 195 -3.54 13.90 0.94
CA LEU A 195 -3.65 14.06 2.37
C LEU A 195 -4.96 14.74 2.74
N THR A 196 -5.71 14.13 3.65
CA THR A 196 -6.92 14.70 4.23
C THR A 196 -6.64 15.14 5.66
N ILE A 197 -6.82 16.43 5.93
CA ILE A 197 -6.49 17.06 7.23
C ILE A 197 -7.78 17.57 7.86
N PRO A 198 -8.32 16.89 8.88
CA PRO A 198 -9.46 17.40 9.64
C PRO A 198 -9.00 18.46 10.64
N PHE A 199 -9.70 19.58 10.66
CA PHE A 199 -9.50 20.65 11.63
C PHE A 199 -10.56 20.59 12.74
N PRO A 200 -10.22 20.94 13.97
CA PRO A 200 -11.18 21.02 15.05
C PRO A 200 -12.18 22.16 14.83
N LYS A 201 -13.36 22.06 15.45
CA LYS A 201 -14.46 23.03 15.30
C LYS A 201 -14.07 24.45 15.65
N ILE A 202 -13.08 24.65 16.52
CA ILE A 202 -12.57 25.97 16.89
C ILE A 202 -11.95 26.73 15.72
N VAL A 203 -11.54 26.06 14.63
CA VAL A 203 -11.00 26.70 13.44
C VAL A 203 -12.14 27.23 12.58
N LYS A 204 -12.26 28.56 12.47
CA LYS A 204 -13.26 29.22 11.60
C LYS A 204 -12.89 29.05 10.14
N THR A 205 -11.71 29.51 9.79
CA THR A 205 -11.16 29.44 8.43
C THR A 205 -9.66 29.20 8.47
N ALA A 206 -9.12 28.63 7.42
CA ALA A 206 -7.68 28.41 7.26
C ALA A 206 -7.21 28.88 5.89
N ASN A 207 -6.11 29.67 5.88
CA ASN A 207 -5.42 30.06 4.66
C ASN A 207 -4.18 29.20 4.49
N LEU A 208 -4.28 28.20 3.61
CA LEU A 208 -3.28 27.15 3.43
C LEU A 208 -2.47 27.41 2.15
N LYS A 209 -1.17 27.17 2.22
CA LYS A 209 -0.23 27.24 1.10
C LYS A 209 0.55 25.94 1.02
N VAL A 210 0.86 25.51 -0.19
CA VAL A 210 1.64 24.32 -0.47
C VAL A 210 2.75 24.64 -1.45
N ASN A 211 3.88 23.95 -1.34
CA ASN A 211 4.98 24.06 -2.30
C ASN A 211 4.82 23.06 -3.46
N VAL A 212 4.03 21.98 -3.29
CA VAL A 212 3.78 20.94 -4.28
C VAL A 212 2.30 20.62 -4.30
N GLY A 213 1.72 20.45 -5.50
CA GLY A 213 0.33 20.04 -5.66
C GLY A 213 -0.66 21.18 -5.41
N GLN A 214 -1.85 20.82 -4.94
CA GLN A 214 -2.96 21.74 -4.68
C GLN A 214 -3.64 21.40 -3.37
N VAL A 215 -4.05 22.43 -2.62
CA VAL A 215 -4.83 22.26 -1.38
C VAL A 215 -6.16 22.98 -1.49
N LEU A 216 -7.21 22.32 -1.05
CA LEU A 216 -8.56 22.89 -0.93
C LEU A 216 -9.02 22.72 0.52
N TYR A 217 -9.44 23.81 1.15
CA TYR A 217 -10.06 23.80 2.47
C TYR A 217 -11.58 24.02 2.36
N ASP A 218 -12.33 23.10 2.90
CA ASP A 218 -13.79 23.20 3.02
C ASP A 218 -14.16 23.70 4.44
N GLU A 219 -14.67 24.92 4.51
CA GLU A 219 -15.05 25.53 5.77
C GLU A 219 -16.26 24.88 6.41
N ALA A 220 -17.15 24.25 5.63
CA ALA A 220 -18.33 23.61 6.15
C ALA A 220 -18.00 22.31 6.87
N SER A 221 -17.22 21.45 6.27
CA SER A 221 -16.77 20.18 6.85
C SER A 221 -15.54 20.32 7.76
N LYS A 222 -14.87 21.47 7.74
CA LYS A 222 -13.59 21.70 8.45
C LYS A 222 -12.50 20.73 8.03
N VAL A 223 -12.42 20.42 6.73
CA VAL A 223 -11.47 19.49 6.18
C VAL A 223 -10.65 20.16 5.08
N ALA A 224 -9.32 20.02 5.13
CA ALA A 224 -8.47 20.33 3.98
C ALA A 224 -8.11 19.04 3.24
N LYS A 225 -8.19 19.08 1.92
CA LYS A 225 -7.69 18.03 1.03
C LYS A 225 -6.50 18.56 0.27
N TRP A 226 -5.33 17.97 0.49
CA TRP A 226 -4.10 18.29 -0.22
C TRP A 226 -3.79 17.17 -1.22
N ILE A 227 -3.83 17.49 -2.51
CA ILE A 227 -3.51 16.58 -3.61
C ILE A 227 -2.07 16.87 -4.02
N ILE A 228 -1.18 15.93 -3.76
CA ILE A 228 0.25 16.06 -3.99
C ILE A 228 0.62 15.47 -5.36
N GLY A 229 -0.03 14.36 -5.74
CA GLY A 229 0.29 13.59 -6.95
C GLY A 229 1.45 12.64 -6.71
N ASN A 230 2.44 12.63 -7.59
CA ASN A 230 3.59 11.74 -7.49
C ASN A 230 4.61 12.26 -6.48
N LEU A 231 5.10 11.38 -5.63
CA LEU A 231 6.07 11.68 -4.58
C LEU A 231 7.29 10.79 -4.72
N ASP A 232 8.47 11.37 -4.89
CA ASP A 232 9.75 10.68 -4.88
C ASP A 232 10.55 10.96 -3.59
N GLU A 233 11.65 10.23 -3.40
CA GLU A 233 12.49 10.35 -2.20
C GLU A 233 13.18 11.72 -2.05
N LYS A 234 13.31 12.49 -3.13
CA LYS A 234 13.98 13.80 -3.14
C LYS A 234 13.01 14.93 -2.85
N MET A 235 11.74 14.73 -3.09
CA MET A 235 10.70 15.72 -2.85
C MET A 235 10.47 15.91 -1.35
N ARG A 236 10.16 17.16 -0.98
CA ARG A 236 9.82 17.54 0.40
C ARG A 236 8.53 18.37 0.35
N PRO A 237 7.38 17.73 0.13
CA PRO A 237 6.11 18.44 0.15
C PRO A 237 5.87 19.06 1.52
N GLU A 238 5.50 20.33 1.50
CA GLU A 238 5.22 21.12 2.70
C GLU A 238 3.92 21.89 2.50
N LEU A 239 3.05 21.80 3.49
CA LEU A 239 1.86 22.60 3.64
C LEU A 239 2.06 23.49 4.86
N SER A 240 1.84 24.77 4.71
CA SER A 240 1.86 25.73 5.80
C SER A 240 0.65 26.67 5.74
N GLY A 241 0.24 27.21 6.86
CA GLY A 241 -0.87 28.16 6.84
C GLY A 241 -1.21 28.77 8.19
N GLU A 242 -2.05 29.80 8.11
CA GLU A 242 -2.62 30.47 9.27
C GLU A 242 -4.09 30.08 9.44
N MET A 243 -4.50 29.92 10.67
CA MET A 243 -5.87 29.60 11.04
C MET A 243 -6.47 30.77 11.84
N LYS A 244 -7.69 31.14 11.51
CA LYS A 244 -8.52 31.98 12.39
C LYS A 244 -9.31 31.08 13.32
N LEU A 245 -9.21 31.36 14.60
CA LEU A 245 -9.85 30.58 15.65
C LEU A 245 -11.12 31.30 16.17
N ASP A 246 -12.04 30.52 16.74
CA ASP A 246 -13.17 31.04 17.45
C ASP A 246 -12.68 31.55 18.82
N GLY A 247 -12.81 32.84 19.07
CA GLY A 247 -12.58 33.37 20.40
C GLY A 247 -13.76 32.95 21.28
N GLY A 248 -13.60 31.85 22.03
CA GLY A 248 -14.65 31.39 22.95
C GLY A 248 -15.14 32.53 23.84
N LYS A 249 -16.46 32.75 23.79
CA LYS A 249 -17.15 33.59 24.79
C LYS A 249 -17.36 32.81 26.05
#